data_2b24df29c73dbbc24bc7e2946a916ef3
#
_entry.id   2b24df29c73dbbc24bc7e2946a916ef3
#
_cell.length_a   1.000
_cell.length_b   1.000
_cell.length_c   1.000
_cell.angle_alpha   90.00
_cell.angle_beta   90.00
_cell.angle_gamma   90.00
#
_symmetry.space_group_name_H-M   'P 1'
#
loop_
_entity.id
_entity.type
_entity.pdbx_description
1 polymer ?
#
loop_
_entity_poly.entity_id
_entity_poly.type
_entity_poly.pdbx_seq_one_letter_code
_entity_poly.pdbx_strand_id
1 'polypeptide(L)'
;MGEYLLGIDIGTSACKIAVFAKDGTVKATGTGDYQVYYPHPGWAEQNPEEWWEAVCDAIPRVLVKGNISPEEIKGIGIDGQSWSAIAVDKDRKSVV
;
A
#
# COMPACT_ATOMS: atom_id res chain seq x y z
N MET A 1 -25.40 -5.26 -5.12
CA MET A 1 -23.93 -5.42 -5.12
C MET A 1 -23.29 -4.11 -5.48
N GLY A 2 -22.28 -3.73 -4.72
CA GLY A 2 -21.56 -2.50 -4.98
C GLY A 2 -20.49 -2.65 -6.02
N GLU A 3 -20.06 -1.53 -6.57
CA GLU A 3 -18.87 -1.45 -7.39
C GLU A 3 -18.00 -0.36 -6.78
N TYR A 4 -16.78 -0.75 -6.43
CA TYR A 4 -15.87 0.11 -5.70
C TYR A 4 -14.51 0.17 -6.37
N LEU A 5 -13.76 1.22 -6.05
CA LEU A 5 -12.38 1.40 -6.46
C LEU A 5 -11.50 1.37 -5.22
N LEU A 6 -10.33 0.77 -5.34
CA LEU A 6 -9.36 0.69 -4.27
C LEU A 6 -8.18 1.61 -4.58
N GLY A 7 -7.84 2.47 -3.65
CA GLY A 7 -6.66 3.31 -3.75
C GLY A 7 -5.58 2.86 -2.79
N ILE A 8 -4.34 2.81 -3.25
CA ILE A 8 -3.18 2.42 -2.46
C ILE A 8 -2.15 3.53 -2.57
N ASP A 9 -1.77 4.12 -1.44
CA ASP A 9 -0.73 5.14 -1.38
C ASP A 9 0.43 4.58 -0.55
N ILE A 10 1.58 4.36 -1.19
CA ILE A 10 2.79 3.86 -0.53
C ILE A 10 3.61 5.07 -0.09
N GLY A 11 3.35 5.54 1.11
CA GLY A 11 4.03 6.70 1.65
C GLY A 11 5.38 6.35 2.29
N THR A 12 5.98 7.33 2.96
CA THR A 12 7.33 7.19 3.54
C THR A 12 7.35 6.25 4.73
N SER A 13 6.37 6.32 5.63
CA SER A 13 6.38 5.49 6.84
C SER A 13 5.19 4.54 6.94
N ALA A 14 4.25 4.64 6.02
CA ALA A 14 3.04 3.82 6.04
C ALA A 14 2.38 3.82 4.67
N CYS A 15 1.64 2.77 4.37
CA CYS A 15 0.73 2.79 3.24
C CYS A 15 -0.67 3.16 3.73
N LYS A 16 -1.42 3.81 2.87
CA LYS A 16 -2.82 4.14 3.12
C LYS A 16 -3.67 3.43 2.09
N ILE A 17 -4.72 2.80 2.58
CA ILE A 17 -5.68 2.09 1.73
C ILE A 17 -7.02 2.79 1.85
N ALA A 18 -7.67 3.04 0.73
CA ALA A 18 -9.01 3.62 0.75
C ALA A 18 -9.87 2.94 -0.30
N VAL A 19 -11.13 2.71 0.05
CA VAL A 19 -12.11 2.17 -0.88
C VAL A 19 -13.13 3.26 -1.15
N PHE A 20 -13.39 3.52 -2.42
CA PHE A 20 -14.28 4.58 -2.87
C PHE A 20 -15.46 3.99 -3.61
N ALA A 21 -16.64 4.55 -3.36
CA ALA A 21 -17.81 4.29 -4.18
C ALA A 21 -17.66 5.04 -5.52
N LYS A 22 -18.51 4.70 -6.48
CA LYS A 22 -18.48 5.31 -7.81
C LYS A 22 -18.59 6.83 -7.80
N ASP A 23 -19.30 7.37 -6.82
CA ASP A 23 -19.50 8.82 -6.72
C ASP A 23 -18.35 9.55 -6.02
N GLY A 24 -17.29 8.81 -5.66
CA GLY A 24 -16.14 9.36 -4.96
C GLY A 24 -16.25 9.34 -3.44
N THR A 25 -17.36 8.86 -2.90
CA THR A 25 -17.52 8.74 -1.44
C THR A 25 -16.55 7.70 -0.88
N VAL A 26 -15.86 8.05 0.19
CA VAL A 26 -14.96 7.12 0.88
C VAL A 26 -15.78 6.12 1.68
N LYS A 27 -15.62 4.84 1.38
CA LYS A 27 -16.37 3.77 2.03
C LYS A 27 -15.65 3.23 3.25
N ALA A 28 -14.35 3.06 3.14
CA ALA A 28 -13.52 2.56 4.24
C ALA A 28 -12.06 2.95 4.00
N THR A 29 -11.30 3.10 5.07
CA THR A 29 -9.87 3.39 5.00
C THR A 29 -9.11 2.60 6.04
N GLY A 30 -7.82 2.47 5.83
CA GLY A 30 -6.92 1.87 6.79
C GLY A 30 -5.48 2.15 6.42
N THR A 31 -4.58 1.77 7.32
CA THR A 31 -3.14 1.96 7.10
C THR A 31 -2.38 0.70 7.42
N GLY A 32 -1.20 0.57 6.83
CA GLY A 32 -0.22 -0.44 7.21
C GLY A 32 1.12 0.25 7.41
N ASP A 33 1.81 -0.09 8.50
CA ASP A 33 3.05 0.58 8.85
C ASP A 33 4.26 -0.23 8.43
N TYR A 34 5.35 0.47 8.19
CA TYR A 34 6.65 -0.13 7.93
C TYR A 34 7.76 0.77 8.41
N GLN A 35 8.97 0.25 8.42
CA GLN A 35 10.11 0.90 9.06
C GLN A 35 10.94 1.69 8.05
N VAL A 36 11.58 2.75 8.54
CA VAL A 36 12.71 3.39 7.88
C VAL A 36 13.94 3.04 8.69
N TYR A 37 15.00 2.60 8.03
CA TYR A 37 16.23 2.17 8.68
C TYR A 37 17.32 3.22 8.46
N TYR A 38 18.09 3.47 9.50
CA TYR A 38 19.17 4.45 9.47
C TYR A 38 20.50 3.77 9.81
N PRO A 39 21.07 2.97 8.87
CA PRO A 39 22.26 2.17 9.18
C PRO A 39 23.51 3.01 9.46
N HIS A 40 23.56 4.22 8.93
CA HIS A 40 24.66 5.15 9.15
C HIS A 40 24.10 6.57 9.28
N PRO A 41 24.82 7.50 9.94
CA PRO A 41 24.37 8.90 10.01
C PRO A 41 24.10 9.47 8.62
N GLY A 42 22.92 10.04 8.42
CA GLY A 42 22.52 10.62 7.16
C GLY A 42 21.96 9.66 6.12
N TRP A 43 21.99 8.35 6.40
CA TRP A 43 21.41 7.34 5.51
C TRP A 43 19.98 7.04 5.93
N ALA A 44 19.12 6.82 4.96
CA ALA A 44 17.76 6.36 5.21
C ALA A 44 17.43 5.28 4.18
N GLU A 45 17.02 4.12 4.66
CA GLU A 45 16.71 2.97 3.80
C GLU A 45 15.41 2.35 4.20
N GLN A 46 14.76 1.70 3.25
CA GLN A 46 13.57 0.90 3.50
C GLN A 46 13.68 -0.43 2.78
N ASN A 47 12.93 -1.41 3.27
CA ASN A 47 12.83 -2.70 2.63
C ASN A 47 11.51 -2.75 1.85
N PRO A 48 11.55 -2.80 0.50
CA PRO A 48 10.32 -2.79 -0.30
C PRO A 48 9.39 -3.96 0.00
N GLU A 49 9.91 -5.07 0.49
CA GLU A 49 9.08 -6.21 0.86
C GLU A 49 8.18 -5.89 2.03
N GLU A 50 8.61 -5.01 2.92
CA GLU A 50 7.76 -4.54 4.02
C GLU A 50 6.58 -3.71 3.50
N TRP A 51 6.78 -2.99 2.39
CA TRP A 51 5.67 -2.26 1.75
C TRP A 51 4.60 -3.24 1.27
N TRP A 52 5.05 -4.30 0.61
CA TRP A 52 4.14 -5.32 0.10
C TRP A 52 3.41 -6.04 1.22
N GLU A 53 4.12 -6.41 2.27
CA GLU A 53 3.53 -7.05 3.44
C GLU A 53 2.49 -6.16 4.10
N ALA A 54 2.79 -4.86 4.23
CA ALA A 54 1.85 -3.90 4.81
C ALA A 54 0.58 -3.78 3.97
N VAL A 55 0.72 -3.74 2.65
CA VAL A 55 -0.42 -3.68 1.73
C VAL A 55 -1.26 -4.94 1.84
N CYS A 56 -0.62 -6.11 1.83
CA CYS A 56 -1.30 -7.40 1.92
C CYS A 56 -2.05 -7.57 3.25
N ASP A 57 -1.55 -6.97 4.32
CA ASP A 57 -2.21 -6.98 5.62
C ASP A 57 -3.36 -5.96 5.69
N ALA A 58 -3.12 -4.76 5.16
CA ALA A 58 -4.09 -3.66 5.29
C ALA A 58 -5.33 -3.85 4.44
N ILE A 59 -5.20 -4.36 3.21
CA ILE A 59 -6.35 -4.49 2.30
C ILE A 59 -7.47 -5.36 2.88
N PRO A 60 -7.20 -6.58 3.37
CA PRO A 60 -8.27 -7.39 3.95
C PRO A 60 -8.95 -6.72 5.13
N ARG A 61 -8.18 -6.02 5.98
CA ARG A 61 -8.76 -5.32 7.13
C ARG A 61 -9.72 -4.21 6.68
N VAL A 62 -9.35 -3.47 5.65
CA VAL A 62 -10.20 -2.39 5.13
C VAL A 62 -11.47 -2.95 4.52
N LEU A 63 -11.38 -4.04 3.77
CA LEU A 63 -12.54 -4.67 3.15
C LEU A 63 -13.51 -5.18 4.21
N VAL A 64 -13.02 -5.82 5.26
CA VAL A 64 -13.86 -6.29 6.36
C VAL A 64 -14.51 -5.11 7.06
N LYS A 65 -13.75 -4.06 7.34
CA LYS A 65 -14.24 -2.86 8.00
C LYS A 65 -15.38 -2.20 7.22
N GLY A 66 -15.27 -2.19 5.90
CA GLY A 66 -16.29 -1.60 5.03
C GLY A 66 -17.39 -2.56 4.63
N ASN A 67 -17.31 -3.82 5.06
CA ASN A 67 -18.24 -4.86 4.64
C ASN A 67 -18.28 -4.99 3.11
N ILE A 68 -17.10 -5.04 2.51
CA ILE A 68 -16.93 -5.08 1.06
C ILE A 68 -16.33 -6.42 0.66
N SER A 69 -16.94 -7.06 -0.32
CA SER A 69 -16.43 -8.30 -0.91
C SER A 69 -15.35 -7.96 -1.93
N PRO A 70 -14.28 -8.76 -2.03
CA PRO A 70 -13.24 -8.53 -3.04
C PRO A 70 -13.77 -8.43 -4.48
N GLU A 71 -14.84 -9.17 -4.79
CA GLU A 71 -15.43 -9.17 -6.12
C GLU A 71 -16.07 -7.81 -6.47
N GLU A 72 -16.35 -6.99 -5.47
CA GLU A 72 -16.91 -5.66 -5.67
C GLU A 72 -15.87 -4.61 -6.04
N ILE A 73 -14.58 -4.95 -5.90
CA ILE A 73 -13.49 -4.05 -6.30
C ILE A 73 -13.28 -4.17 -7.81
N LYS A 74 -13.53 -3.10 -8.54
CA LYS A 74 -13.50 -3.09 -10.00
C LYS A 74 -12.27 -2.42 -10.59
N GLY A 75 -11.48 -1.76 -9.77
CA GLY A 75 -10.24 -1.13 -10.22
C GLY A 75 -9.37 -0.76 -9.05
N ILE A 76 -8.07 -0.66 -9.29
CA ILE A 76 -7.06 -0.32 -8.30
C ILE A 76 -6.18 0.80 -8.85
N GLY A 77 -6.04 1.87 -8.08
CA GLY A 77 -5.08 2.91 -8.38
C GLY A 77 -3.97 2.91 -7.32
N ILE A 78 -2.76 3.13 -7.76
CA ILE A 78 -1.59 3.10 -6.85
C ILE A 78 -0.76 4.35 -7.08
N ASP A 79 -0.34 4.99 -5.99
CA ASP A 79 0.72 5.97 -6.04
C ASP A 79 1.76 5.65 -4.96
N GLY A 80 2.87 6.34 -4.99
CA GLY A 80 3.95 6.04 -4.06
C GLY A 80 4.89 7.20 -3.89
N GLN A 81 5.90 6.97 -3.05
CA GLN A 81 6.92 7.99 -2.82
C GLN A 81 7.81 8.17 -4.06
N SER A 82 8.27 9.40 -4.25
CA SER A 82 9.15 9.76 -5.35
C SER A 82 10.62 9.65 -4.93
N TRP A 83 11.51 9.59 -5.94
CA TRP A 83 12.96 9.70 -5.73
C TRP A 83 13.57 8.53 -4.96
N SER A 84 12.89 7.37 -4.93
CA SER A 84 13.42 6.15 -4.33
C SER A 84 14.03 5.26 -5.42
N ALA A 85 15.20 4.70 -5.14
CA ALA A 85 15.84 3.73 -6.03
C ALA A 85 15.78 2.37 -5.37
N ILE A 86 15.33 1.36 -6.10
CA ILE A 86 15.25 -0.01 -5.62
C ILE A 86 16.06 -0.89 -6.55
N ALA A 87 17.20 -1.38 -6.05
CA ALA A 87 18.02 -2.28 -6.85
C ALA A 87 17.49 -3.70 -6.67
N VAL A 88 17.30 -4.39 -7.78
CA VAL A 88 16.78 -5.77 -7.76
C VAL A 88 17.69 -6.66 -8.60
N ASP A 89 17.72 -7.95 -8.24
CA ASP A 89 18.44 -8.93 -9.04
C ASP A 89 17.58 -9.42 -10.21
N LYS A 90 18.11 -10.39 -10.96
CA LYS A 90 17.41 -10.94 -12.13
C LYS A 90 16.10 -11.62 -11.77
N ASP A 91 15.92 -12.03 -10.53
CA ASP A 91 14.68 -12.65 -10.05
C ASP A 91 13.74 -11.62 -9.45
N ARG A 92 14.04 -10.33 -9.61
CA ARG A 92 13.27 -9.20 -9.10
C ARG A 92 13.21 -9.15 -7.57
N LYS A 93 14.23 -9.71 -6.93
CA LYS A 93 14.40 -9.60 -5.48
C LYS A 93 15.24 -8.36 -5.19
N SER A 94 14.86 -7.60 -4.17
CA SER A 94 15.65 -6.43 -3.78
C SER A 94 17.02 -6.89 -3.27
N VAL A 95 18.05 -6.15 -3.64
CA VAL A 95 19.39 -6.33 -3.11
C VAL A 95 19.73 -5.09 -2.29
N VAL A 96 20.38 -5.30 -1.17
CA VAL A 96 20.65 -4.22 -0.21
C VAL A 96 22.12 -3.84 -0.27
#